data_fbaa81f8ec1d3772048f1ec265d2b989
#
_entry.id   fbaa81f8ec1d3772048f1ec265d2b989
#
_cell.length_a   1.000
_cell.length_b   1.000
_cell.length_c   1.000
_cell.angle_alpha   90.00
_cell.angle_beta   90.00
_cell.angle_gamma   90.00
#
_symmetry.space_group_name_H-M   'P 1'
#
loop_
_entity.id
_entity.type
_entity.pdbx_description
1 polymer ?
#
loop_
_entity_poly.entity_id
_entity_poly.type
_entity_poly.pdbx_seq_one_letter_code
_entity_poly.pdbx_strand_id
1 'polypeptide(L)'
;GHQNNQLAQHSNVAHGDTTLTAPTQPSNKTGYHFDHWEDQNNTAYTFGSPVTGDTTVHAVYTPNTYTVSFEPNAGGATVNGSMPNLNMTYDTAQNLTPNQFSRPGYQFMGWGLTPTAATPDYYDSASVNNLTATNGGTVRLYALWTAVTPFDHDPALTKILGGEANRTLATGETTPLAPETFNFEFKAVSTTVPGMSTLPMPAAAHGAQTFTVNRVGAGALPIGSLSFLFAGDYVYELRELPGAAGTPGTPAAAQGSYTYDNAVYRITYHITQAGTVMNG
;
A
#
# COMPACT_ATOMS: atom_id res chain seq x y z
N GLY A 1 -24.62 -31.46 -7.45
CA GLY A 1 -25.14 -32.37 -8.48
C GLY A 1 -24.92 -33.81 -8.09
N HIS A 2 -25.94 -34.62 -8.19
CA HIS A 2 -25.90 -36.04 -7.88
C HIS A 2 -25.02 -36.78 -8.90
N GLN A 3 -24.19 -37.70 -8.44
CA GLN A 3 -23.52 -38.68 -9.31
C GLN A 3 -24.47 -39.88 -9.40
N ASN A 4 -24.97 -40.19 -10.61
CA ASN A 4 -25.88 -41.31 -10.85
C ASN A 4 -25.24 -42.70 -10.86
N ASN A 5 -24.09 -42.89 -10.21
CA ASN A 5 -23.48 -44.18 -10.10
C ASN A 5 -24.02 -44.95 -8.90
N GLN A 6 -24.71 -46.05 -9.14
CA GLN A 6 -25.15 -46.96 -8.10
C GLN A 6 -23.92 -47.56 -7.39
N LEU A 7 -23.81 -47.34 -6.08
CA LEU A 7 -22.70 -47.86 -5.27
C LEU A 7 -23.00 -49.21 -4.62
N ALA A 8 -24.25 -49.38 -4.18
CA ALA A 8 -24.76 -50.63 -3.58
C ALA A 8 -26.26 -50.73 -3.80
N GLN A 9 -26.75 -51.96 -3.82
CA GLN A 9 -28.17 -52.28 -3.81
C GLN A 9 -28.40 -53.43 -2.83
N HIS A 10 -29.37 -53.27 -1.96
CA HIS A 10 -29.84 -54.30 -1.05
C HIS A 10 -31.28 -54.67 -1.44
N SER A 11 -31.57 -55.97 -1.60
CA SER A 11 -32.90 -56.49 -1.91
C SER A 11 -33.38 -57.45 -0.83
N ASN A 12 -34.73 -57.55 -0.69
CA ASN A 12 -35.36 -58.39 0.32
C ASN A 12 -34.98 -58.06 1.78
N VAL A 13 -34.77 -56.73 2.06
CA VAL A 13 -34.51 -56.25 3.40
C VAL A 13 -35.78 -56.32 4.22
N ALA A 14 -35.73 -56.90 5.43
CA ALA A 14 -36.91 -57.03 6.28
C ALA A 14 -37.39 -55.68 6.80
N HIS A 15 -38.70 -55.52 6.95
CA HIS A 15 -39.25 -54.32 7.61
C HIS A 15 -38.76 -54.25 9.05
N GLY A 16 -38.21 -53.10 9.45
CA GLY A 16 -37.60 -52.89 10.77
C GLY A 16 -36.13 -53.31 10.86
N ASP A 17 -35.50 -53.74 9.77
CA ASP A 17 -34.03 -54.05 9.75
C ASP A 17 -33.19 -52.82 10.06
N THR A 18 -32.27 -52.98 10.97
CA THR A 18 -31.29 -51.95 11.40
C THR A 18 -29.84 -52.33 11.09
N THR A 19 -29.61 -53.38 10.30
CA THR A 19 -28.25 -53.90 10.02
C THR A 19 -27.58 -53.28 8.80
N LEU A 20 -28.30 -52.45 8.04
CA LEU A 20 -27.74 -51.81 6.85
C LEU A 20 -26.65 -50.80 7.23
N THR A 21 -25.50 -50.94 6.59
CA THR A 21 -24.35 -50.03 6.77
C THR A 21 -24.17 -49.16 5.55
N ALA A 22 -23.66 -47.96 5.79
CA ALA A 22 -23.32 -47.04 4.70
C ALA A 22 -22.31 -47.69 3.74
N PRO A 23 -22.50 -47.56 2.40
CA PRO A 23 -21.51 -47.96 1.44
C PRO A 23 -20.23 -47.13 1.62
N THR A 24 -19.13 -47.62 1.08
CA THR A 24 -17.89 -46.81 1.01
C THR A 24 -18.21 -45.47 0.38
N GLN A 25 -17.76 -44.38 1.01
CA GLN A 25 -17.97 -43.04 0.47
C GLN A 25 -17.55 -43.00 -1.00
N PRO A 26 -18.38 -42.40 -1.87
CA PRO A 26 -17.98 -42.19 -3.25
C PRO A 26 -16.72 -41.33 -3.30
N SER A 27 -15.91 -41.52 -4.36
CA SER A 27 -14.73 -40.70 -4.60
C SER A 27 -15.13 -39.21 -4.60
N ASN A 28 -14.31 -38.37 -3.97
CA ASN A 28 -14.58 -36.95 -3.86
C ASN A 28 -14.77 -36.31 -5.24
N LYS A 29 -15.83 -35.55 -5.41
CA LYS A 29 -15.99 -34.64 -6.54
C LYS A 29 -14.96 -33.51 -6.36
N THR A 30 -14.20 -33.19 -7.42
CA THR A 30 -13.19 -32.12 -7.39
C THR A 30 -13.79 -30.83 -6.82
N GLY A 31 -13.18 -30.27 -5.78
CA GLY A 31 -13.63 -29.06 -5.13
C GLY A 31 -14.80 -29.22 -4.17
N TYR A 32 -15.20 -30.45 -3.89
CA TYR A 32 -16.27 -30.77 -2.97
C TYR A 32 -15.85 -31.85 -1.99
N HIS A 33 -16.43 -31.88 -0.82
CA HIS A 33 -16.33 -32.98 0.12
C HIS A 33 -17.71 -33.60 0.37
N PHE A 34 -17.68 -34.88 0.70
CA PHE A 34 -18.90 -35.57 1.12
C PHE A 34 -19.40 -34.94 2.42
N ASP A 35 -20.71 -34.67 2.47
CA ASP A 35 -21.35 -34.12 3.65
C ASP A 35 -22.18 -35.22 4.35
N HIS A 36 -23.24 -35.69 3.72
CA HIS A 36 -24.13 -36.69 4.30
C HIS A 36 -24.85 -37.49 3.21
N TRP A 37 -25.67 -38.44 3.64
CA TRP A 37 -26.61 -39.18 2.79
C TRP A 37 -28.00 -38.58 2.92
N GLU A 38 -28.73 -38.49 1.82
CA GLU A 38 -30.16 -38.12 1.77
C GLU A 38 -30.97 -39.17 1.10
N ASP A 39 -32.24 -39.28 1.51
CA ASP A 39 -33.25 -40.09 0.84
C ASP A 39 -33.84 -39.40 -0.42
N GLN A 40 -34.73 -40.05 -1.12
CA GLN A 40 -35.42 -39.54 -2.32
C GLN A 40 -36.25 -38.27 -2.07
N ASN A 41 -36.51 -37.92 -0.80
CA ASN A 41 -37.30 -36.74 -0.40
C ASN A 41 -36.36 -35.59 0.07
N ASN A 42 -35.07 -35.70 -0.14
CA ASN A 42 -34.01 -34.78 0.35
C ASN A 42 -33.99 -34.66 1.88
N THR A 43 -34.29 -35.76 2.57
CA THR A 43 -34.20 -35.84 4.04
C THR A 43 -32.90 -36.58 4.40
N ALA A 44 -32.14 -36.06 5.37
CA ALA A 44 -30.91 -36.70 5.84
C ALA A 44 -31.19 -38.16 6.28
N TYR A 45 -30.45 -39.11 5.68
CA TYR A 45 -30.61 -40.54 5.91
C TYR A 45 -29.47 -41.06 6.79
N THR A 46 -29.85 -41.75 7.86
CA THR A 46 -28.89 -42.42 8.76
C THR A 46 -29.00 -43.94 8.58
N PHE A 47 -27.91 -44.55 8.11
CA PHE A 47 -27.80 -46.03 8.04
C PHE A 47 -27.84 -46.61 9.44
N GLY A 48 -28.41 -47.82 9.56
CA GLY A 48 -28.71 -48.44 10.83
C GLY A 48 -30.05 -48.04 11.48
N SER A 49 -30.79 -47.10 10.84
CA SER A 49 -32.16 -46.82 11.22
C SER A 49 -33.13 -47.93 10.69
N PRO A 50 -34.27 -48.20 11.34
CA PRO A 50 -35.22 -49.22 10.88
C PRO A 50 -35.70 -48.95 9.47
N VAL A 51 -35.60 -49.94 8.58
CA VAL A 51 -36.11 -49.86 7.21
C VAL A 51 -37.62 -49.96 7.22
N THR A 52 -38.34 -48.93 6.75
CA THR A 52 -39.78 -48.85 6.75
C THR A 52 -40.42 -48.98 5.37
N GLY A 53 -39.62 -49.02 4.31
CA GLY A 53 -40.04 -49.13 2.93
C GLY A 53 -38.90 -48.99 1.94
N ASP A 54 -39.18 -49.10 0.64
CA ASP A 54 -38.20 -48.89 -0.42
C ASP A 54 -37.63 -47.48 -0.36
N THR A 55 -36.31 -47.36 -0.27
CA THR A 55 -35.62 -46.09 -0.11
C THR A 55 -34.45 -46.02 -1.06
N THR A 56 -34.37 -44.92 -1.84
CA THR A 56 -33.19 -44.58 -2.64
C THR A 56 -32.41 -43.51 -1.87
N VAL A 57 -31.11 -43.77 -1.62
CA VAL A 57 -30.24 -42.88 -0.88
C VAL A 57 -29.15 -42.38 -1.82
N HIS A 58 -28.86 -41.10 -1.76
CA HIS A 58 -27.82 -40.48 -2.54
C HIS A 58 -26.84 -39.68 -1.65
N ALA A 59 -25.65 -39.55 -2.14
CA ALA A 59 -24.59 -38.80 -1.45
C ALA A 59 -24.73 -37.28 -1.75
N VAL A 60 -24.70 -36.48 -0.71
CA VAL A 60 -24.68 -35.02 -0.81
C VAL A 60 -23.26 -34.51 -0.63
N TYR A 61 -22.87 -33.54 -1.45
CA TYR A 61 -21.55 -32.93 -1.48
C TYR A 61 -21.67 -31.44 -1.25
N THR A 62 -20.82 -30.93 -0.37
CA THR A 62 -20.70 -29.50 -0.08
C THR A 62 -19.46 -28.91 -0.72
N PRO A 63 -19.51 -27.73 -1.37
CA PRO A 63 -18.35 -27.09 -1.93
C PRO A 63 -17.27 -26.86 -0.86
N ASN A 64 -16.02 -27.12 -1.21
CA ASN A 64 -14.89 -26.85 -0.34
C ASN A 64 -14.72 -25.37 -0.10
N THR A 65 -14.31 -25.00 1.11
CA THR A 65 -13.89 -23.64 1.44
C THR A 65 -12.39 -23.59 1.51
N TYR A 66 -11.81 -22.43 1.15
CA TYR A 66 -10.38 -22.20 1.20
C TYR A 66 -10.09 -20.72 1.50
N THR A 67 -8.84 -20.42 1.79
CA THR A 67 -8.40 -19.07 2.16
C THR A 67 -7.40 -18.56 1.13
N VAL A 68 -7.53 -17.28 0.75
CA VAL A 68 -6.50 -16.55 0.01
C VAL A 68 -5.76 -15.66 1.00
N SER A 69 -4.43 -15.81 1.10
CA SER A 69 -3.55 -14.92 1.85
C SER A 69 -2.80 -14.00 0.89
N PHE A 70 -2.61 -12.76 1.29
CA PHE A 70 -1.93 -11.74 0.51
C PHE A 70 -0.56 -11.45 1.11
N GLU A 71 0.49 -11.70 0.33
CA GLU A 71 1.88 -11.55 0.75
C GLU A 71 2.47 -10.26 0.15
N PRO A 72 3.05 -9.36 0.95
CA PRO A 72 3.57 -8.07 0.47
C PRO A 72 4.78 -8.20 -0.48
N ASN A 73 5.51 -9.31 -0.44
CA ASN A 73 6.58 -9.70 -1.36
C ASN A 73 7.62 -8.59 -1.64
N ALA A 74 8.13 -7.97 -0.59
CA ALA A 74 9.03 -6.83 -0.70
C ALA A 74 10.52 -7.17 -0.70
N GLY A 75 10.90 -8.45 -0.59
CA GLY A 75 12.31 -8.88 -0.55
C GLY A 75 13.10 -8.31 0.64
N GLY A 76 12.44 -8.09 1.79
CA GLY A 76 13.05 -7.48 2.97
C GLY A 76 12.96 -5.95 3.04
N ALA A 77 12.44 -5.28 1.99
CA ALA A 77 12.19 -3.84 2.04
C ALA A 77 10.90 -3.52 2.84
N THR A 78 10.79 -2.27 3.28
CA THR A 78 9.59 -1.80 3.98
C THR A 78 8.37 -1.76 3.06
N VAL A 79 7.26 -2.33 3.53
CA VAL A 79 5.93 -2.19 2.95
C VAL A 79 5.00 -1.67 4.03
N ASN A 80 4.18 -0.69 3.69
CA ASN A 80 3.14 -0.17 4.56
C ASN A 80 1.81 -0.85 4.24
N GLY A 81 0.90 -0.88 5.23
CA GLY A 81 -0.41 -1.50 5.10
C GLY A 81 -0.42 -2.97 5.49
N SER A 82 -1.62 -3.53 5.54
CA SER A 82 -1.88 -4.94 5.83
C SER A 82 -3.15 -5.37 5.12
N MET A 83 -3.26 -6.65 4.79
CA MET A 83 -4.45 -7.22 4.16
C MET A 83 -4.95 -8.42 4.97
N PRO A 84 -6.24 -8.47 5.29
CA PRO A 84 -6.82 -9.66 5.89
C PRO A 84 -6.91 -10.79 4.86
N ASN A 85 -6.91 -12.01 5.34
CA ASN A 85 -7.18 -13.17 4.50
C ASN A 85 -8.61 -13.08 3.93
N LEU A 86 -8.79 -13.60 2.71
CA LEU A 86 -10.06 -13.68 2.03
C LEU A 86 -10.56 -15.14 2.04
N ASN A 87 -11.73 -15.39 2.63
CA ASN A 87 -12.35 -16.70 2.61
C ASN A 87 -13.14 -16.86 1.32
N MET A 88 -12.99 -18.02 0.68
CA MET A 88 -13.61 -18.35 -0.61
C MET A 88 -14.27 -19.71 -0.56
N THR A 89 -15.29 -19.89 -1.41
CA THR A 89 -16.00 -21.16 -1.61
C THR A 89 -15.79 -21.63 -3.05
N TYR A 90 -15.55 -22.90 -3.24
CA TYR A 90 -15.39 -23.50 -4.56
C TYR A 90 -16.68 -23.32 -5.40
N ASP A 91 -16.54 -23.11 -6.70
CA ASP A 91 -17.61 -22.76 -7.67
C ASP A 91 -18.35 -21.43 -7.36
N THR A 92 -17.83 -20.60 -6.46
CA THR A 92 -18.35 -19.26 -6.20
C THR A 92 -17.31 -18.22 -6.60
N ALA A 93 -17.63 -17.42 -7.62
CA ALA A 93 -16.75 -16.32 -8.03
C ALA A 93 -16.81 -15.19 -7.00
N GLN A 94 -15.64 -14.62 -6.67
CA GLN A 94 -15.52 -13.51 -5.75
C GLN A 94 -14.35 -12.61 -6.19
N ASN A 95 -14.49 -11.30 -5.97
CA ASN A 95 -13.37 -10.38 -6.25
C ASN A 95 -12.31 -10.48 -5.16
N LEU A 96 -11.05 -10.45 -5.57
CA LEU A 96 -9.93 -10.26 -4.66
C LEU A 96 -10.10 -8.94 -3.90
N THR A 97 -9.69 -8.93 -2.64
CA THR A 97 -9.63 -7.69 -1.84
C THR A 97 -8.71 -6.68 -2.53
N PRO A 98 -9.16 -5.42 -2.73
CA PRO A 98 -8.30 -4.38 -3.31
C PRO A 98 -6.99 -4.26 -2.53
N ASN A 99 -5.89 -4.07 -3.25
CA ASN A 99 -4.56 -3.94 -2.65
C ASN A 99 -4.50 -2.80 -1.64
N GLN A 100 -4.03 -3.11 -0.42
CA GLN A 100 -3.81 -2.14 0.66
C GLN A 100 -2.32 -2.00 1.02
N PHE A 101 -1.44 -2.71 0.32
CA PHE A 101 -0.01 -2.54 0.50
C PHE A 101 0.50 -1.34 -0.30
N SER A 102 1.47 -0.62 0.26
CA SER A 102 2.25 0.38 -0.47
C SER A 102 3.74 0.17 -0.21
N ARG A 103 4.54 0.23 -1.27
CA ARG A 103 5.99 0.05 -1.22
C ARG A 103 6.66 1.31 -1.76
N PRO A 104 7.47 2.02 -0.94
CA PRO A 104 8.17 3.23 -1.38
C PRO A 104 9.00 2.99 -2.64
N GLY A 105 8.82 3.85 -3.65
CA GLY A 105 9.54 3.76 -4.92
C GLY A 105 9.05 2.69 -5.89
N TYR A 106 7.90 2.09 -5.62
CA TYR A 106 7.34 1.04 -6.47
C TYR A 106 5.84 1.21 -6.69
N GLN A 107 5.38 0.78 -7.85
CA GLN A 107 3.98 0.65 -8.20
C GLN A 107 3.55 -0.81 -8.10
N PHE A 108 2.38 -1.06 -7.53
CA PHE A 108 1.77 -2.38 -7.53
C PHE A 108 1.28 -2.74 -8.94
N MET A 109 1.64 -3.93 -9.41
CA MET A 109 1.28 -4.43 -10.74
C MET A 109 0.10 -5.41 -10.70
N GLY A 110 -0.07 -6.11 -9.59
CA GLY A 110 -1.03 -7.20 -9.42
C GLY A 110 -0.45 -8.33 -8.57
N TRP A 111 -1.11 -9.46 -8.60
CA TRP A 111 -0.86 -10.63 -7.75
C TRP A 111 -0.25 -11.76 -8.56
N GLY A 112 0.85 -12.33 -8.10
CA GLY A 112 1.47 -13.53 -8.65
C GLY A 112 1.18 -14.76 -7.81
N LEU A 113 1.12 -15.94 -8.43
CA LEU A 113 1.07 -17.24 -7.72
C LEU A 113 2.42 -17.63 -7.14
N THR A 114 3.50 -16.99 -7.59
CA THR A 114 4.85 -17.17 -7.06
C THR A 114 5.49 -15.82 -6.76
N PRO A 115 6.41 -15.72 -5.78
CA PRO A 115 7.05 -14.45 -5.42
C PRO A 115 7.95 -13.88 -6.53
N THR A 116 8.32 -14.68 -7.52
CA THR A 116 9.22 -14.32 -8.62
C THR A 116 8.51 -14.23 -9.97
N ALA A 117 7.17 -14.24 -10.00
CA ALA A 117 6.41 -14.08 -11.24
C ALA A 117 6.77 -12.75 -11.92
N ALA A 118 7.02 -12.79 -13.23
CA ALA A 118 7.38 -11.60 -14.02
C ALA A 118 6.15 -10.76 -14.39
N THR A 119 4.98 -11.39 -14.47
CA THR A 119 3.70 -10.76 -14.80
C THR A 119 2.64 -11.22 -13.81
N PRO A 120 1.62 -10.38 -13.52
CA PRO A 120 0.53 -10.79 -12.66
C PRO A 120 -0.28 -11.95 -13.25
N ASP A 121 -0.60 -12.93 -12.40
CA ASP A 121 -1.62 -13.94 -12.67
C ASP A 121 -3.01 -13.33 -12.49
N TYR A 122 -3.14 -12.37 -11.55
CA TYR A 122 -4.39 -11.64 -11.28
C TYR A 122 -4.10 -10.15 -11.09
N TYR A 123 -4.91 -9.31 -11.73
CA TYR A 123 -4.88 -7.87 -11.47
C TYR A 123 -5.61 -7.52 -10.16
N ASP A 124 -5.44 -6.27 -9.72
CA ASP A 124 -6.10 -5.79 -8.52
C ASP A 124 -7.62 -5.95 -8.62
N SER A 125 -8.25 -6.42 -7.54
CA SER A 125 -9.71 -6.65 -7.48
C SER A 125 -10.26 -7.62 -8.54
N ALA A 126 -9.41 -8.44 -9.17
CA ALA A 126 -9.85 -9.42 -10.16
C ALA A 126 -10.89 -10.38 -9.58
N SER A 127 -11.89 -10.73 -10.39
CA SER A 127 -12.83 -11.78 -10.06
C SER A 127 -12.18 -13.15 -10.29
N VAL A 128 -12.16 -13.97 -9.26
CA VAL A 128 -11.53 -15.29 -9.26
C VAL A 128 -12.47 -16.35 -8.71
N ASN A 129 -12.26 -17.61 -9.11
CA ASN A 129 -12.93 -18.77 -8.53
C ASN A 129 -11.98 -19.99 -8.61
N ASN A 130 -12.26 -21.01 -7.83
CA ASN A 130 -11.61 -22.33 -7.94
C ASN A 130 -10.06 -22.26 -7.91
N LEU A 131 -9.47 -21.38 -7.11
CA LEU A 131 -8.02 -21.25 -7.00
C LEU A 131 -7.36 -22.52 -6.42
N THR A 132 -8.10 -23.29 -5.62
CA THR A 132 -7.71 -24.62 -5.16
C THR A 132 -8.95 -25.48 -4.92
N ALA A 133 -8.82 -26.79 -5.13
CA ALA A 133 -9.86 -27.76 -4.80
C ALA A 133 -9.72 -28.33 -3.38
N THR A 134 -8.69 -27.98 -2.63
CA THR A 134 -8.39 -28.54 -1.31
C THR A 134 -9.26 -27.87 -0.25
N ASN A 135 -10.05 -28.64 0.49
CA ASN A 135 -10.85 -28.14 1.61
C ASN A 135 -9.94 -27.65 2.75
N GLY A 136 -10.18 -26.42 3.23
CA GLY A 136 -9.34 -25.76 4.23
C GLY A 136 -7.97 -25.32 3.70
N GLY A 137 -7.73 -25.42 2.38
CA GLY A 137 -6.46 -25.03 1.76
C GLY A 137 -6.20 -23.53 1.84
N THR A 138 -4.94 -23.15 1.67
CA THR A 138 -4.53 -21.74 1.57
C THR A 138 -3.80 -21.49 0.26
N VAL A 139 -4.28 -20.51 -0.50
CA VAL A 139 -3.61 -20.00 -1.70
C VAL A 139 -2.91 -18.70 -1.34
N ARG A 140 -1.60 -18.62 -1.61
CA ARG A 140 -0.80 -17.41 -1.38
C ARG A 140 -0.72 -16.61 -2.67
N LEU A 141 -1.08 -15.34 -2.60
CA LEU A 141 -0.92 -14.38 -3.66
C LEU A 141 0.16 -13.37 -3.27
N TYR A 142 1.16 -13.23 -4.12
CA TYR A 142 2.33 -12.40 -3.88
C TYR A 142 2.20 -11.09 -4.64
N ALA A 143 2.30 -9.96 -3.95
CA ALA A 143 2.31 -8.65 -4.59
C ALA A 143 3.51 -8.55 -5.55
N LEU A 144 3.24 -8.14 -6.79
CA LEU A 144 4.27 -7.85 -7.79
C LEU A 144 4.45 -6.35 -7.92
N TRP A 145 5.70 -5.92 -7.92
CA TRP A 145 6.09 -4.52 -7.86
C TRP A 145 6.98 -4.14 -9.04
N THR A 146 6.73 -2.95 -9.62
CA THR A 146 7.64 -2.33 -10.58
C THR A 146 8.20 -1.03 -10.00
N ALA A 147 9.50 -0.76 -10.21
CA ALA A 147 10.10 0.49 -9.78
C ALA A 147 9.48 1.68 -10.50
N VAL A 148 9.27 2.79 -9.79
CA VAL A 148 8.82 4.06 -10.37
C VAL A 148 9.99 5.02 -10.51
N THR A 149 9.96 5.86 -11.55
CA THR A 149 10.90 6.97 -11.70
C THR A 149 10.41 8.12 -10.82
N PRO A 150 11.20 8.60 -9.86
CA PRO A 150 10.81 9.70 -9.01
C PRO A 150 10.71 11.02 -9.79
N PHE A 151 9.98 11.98 -9.24
CA PHE A 151 10.07 13.38 -9.63
C PHE A 151 11.05 14.07 -8.69
N ASP A 152 12.19 14.51 -9.23
CA ASP A 152 13.24 15.21 -8.50
C ASP A 152 13.16 16.70 -8.81
N HIS A 153 13.11 17.54 -7.77
CA HIS A 153 13.02 18.98 -7.91
C HIS A 153 13.76 19.71 -6.81
N ASP A 154 14.62 20.69 -7.20
CA ASP A 154 15.25 21.65 -6.29
C ASP A 154 14.40 22.94 -6.30
N PRO A 155 13.84 23.39 -5.16
CA PRO A 155 13.05 24.61 -5.13
C PRO A 155 13.91 25.82 -5.46
N ALA A 156 13.57 26.52 -6.54
CA ALA A 156 14.30 27.71 -7.03
C ALA A 156 13.97 28.95 -6.20
N LEU A 157 14.40 28.97 -4.93
CA LEU A 157 14.16 30.05 -4.02
C LEU A 157 15.35 31.02 -4.01
N THR A 158 15.07 32.34 -3.87
CA THR A 158 16.09 33.39 -3.96
C THR A 158 15.92 34.38 -2.83
N LYS A 159 17.01 34.68 -2.10
CA LYS A 159 17.06 35.84 -1.21
C LYS A 159 17.29 37.10 -2.03
N ILE A 160 16.39 38.06 -1.86
CA ILE A 160 16.50 39.40 -2.46
C ILE A 160 16.78 40.38 -1.32
N LEU A 161 17.73 41.26 -1.54
CA LEU A 161 18.02 42.40 -0.66
C LEU A 161 17.43 43.66 -1.26
N GLY A 162 16.63 44.39 -0.47
CA GLY A 162 16.06 45.65 -0.85
C GLY A 162 16.76 46.83 -0.16
N GLY A 163 16.37 48.05 -0.51
CA GLY A 163 16.83 49.25 0.14
C GLY A 163 18.35 49.51 0.01
N GLU A 164 18.97 49.97 1.07
CA GLU A 164 20.39 50.37 1.11
C GLU A 164 21.35 49.19 0.97
N ALA A 165 20.91 47.97 1.30
CA ALA A 165 21.72 46.79 1.15
C ALA A 165 22.10 46.47 -0.33
N ASN A 166 21.34 47.03 -1.29
CA ASN A 166 21.55 46.84 -2.72
C ASN A 166 21.93 48.15 -3.44
N ARG A 167 22.32 49.21 -2.71
CA ARG A 167 22.68 50.48 -3.30
C ARG A 167 24.10 50.42 -3.88
N THR A 168 24.31 51.20 -4.96
CA THR A 168 25.64 51.54 -5.45
C THR A 168 26.26 52.56 -4.48
N LEU A 169 27.56 52.37 -4.11
CA LEU A 169 28.29 53.31 -3.26
C LEU A 169 28.28 54.71 -3.88
N ALA A 170 27.97 55.70 -3.04
CA ALA A 170 28.07 57.08 -3.46
C ALA A 170 29.54 57.50 -3.55
N THR A 171 29.82 58.54 -4.35
CA THR A 171 31.19 59.06 -4.50
C THR A 171 31.74 59.51 -3.15
N GLY A 172 32.78 58.88 -2.62
CA GLY A 172 33.40 59.17 -1.33
C GLY A 172 33.13 58.13 -0.24
N GLU A 173 32.28 57.15 -0.45
CA GLU A 173 32.08 55.99 0.43
C GLU A 173 33.14 54.90 0.10
N THR A 174 33.91 54.50 1.12
CA THR A 174 35.09 53.65 0.93
C THR A 174 34.89 52.19 1.36
N THR A 175 33.73 51.87 1.97
CA THR A 175 33.55 50.51 2.50
C THR A 175 32.17 49.99 2.10
N PRO A 176 32.08 48.98 1.21
CA PRO A 176 30.86 48.17 1.01
C PRO A 176 30.44 47.54 2.35
N LEU A 177 29.14 47.51 2.64
CA LEU A 177 28.65 46.66 3.73
C LEU A 177 29.17 45.24 3.52
N ALA A 178 29.80 44.66 4.55
CA ALA A 178 30.18 43.28 4.48
C ALA A 178 28.95 42.41 4.22
N PRO A 179 29.04 41.44 3.29
CA PRO A 179 27.91 40.58 3.00
C PRO A 179 27.53 39.80 4.25
N GLU A 180 26.27 39.96 4.68
CA GLU A 180 25.74 39.24 5.83
C GLU A 180 25.28 37.84 5.45
N THR A 181 25.38 36.90 6.40
CA THR A 181 24.84 35.55 6.26
C THR A 181 23.39 35.51 6.78
N PHE A 182 22.51 35.18 5.88
CA PHE A 182 21.09 34.98 6.18
C PHE A 182 20.81 33.50 6.41
N ASN A 183 20.11 33.17 7.47
CA ASN A 183 19.73 31.81 7.84
C ASN A 183 18.25 31.60 7.55
N PHE A 184 17.92 30.44 7.00
CA PHE A 184 16.55 30.05 6.67
C PHE A 184 16.27 28.69 7.26
N GLU A 185 15.09 28.52 7.84
CA GLU A 185 14.55 27.24 8.22
C GLU A 185 13.65 26.72 7.09
N PHE A 186 13.98 25.53 6.57
CA PHE A 186 13.15 24.77 5.66
C PHE A 186 12.56 23.59 6.42
N LYS A 187 11.21 23.46 6.40
CA LYS A 187 10.47 22.51 7.24
C LYS A 187 9.42 21.78 6.43
N ALA A 188 9.38 20.46 6.57
CA ALA A 188 8.27 19.63 6.13
C ALA A 188 7.06 19.81 7.04
N VAL A 189 5.86 19.98 6.47
CA VAL A 189 4.63 20.28 7.23
C VAL A 189 3.62 19.15 7.15
N SER A 190 3.17 18.81 5.93
CA SER A 190 2.14 17.79 5.75
C SER A 190 2.15 17.19 4.35
N THR A 191 1.52 16.03 4.21
CA THR A 191 1.27 15.39 2.92
C THR A 191 -0.11 14.73 2.91
N THR A 192 -0.69 14.59 1.71
CA THR A 192 -1.91 13.82 1.48
C THR A 192 -1.63 12.35 1.16
N VAL A 193 -0.35 11.94 1.07
CA VAL A 193 0.02 10.55 0.78
C VAL A 193 -0.35 9.66 1.97
N PRO A 194 -1.24 8.67 1.80
CA PRO A 194 -1.68 7.82 2.90
C PRO A 194 -0.53 7.07 3.57
N GLY A 195 -0.49 7.10 4.91
CA GLY A 195 0.51 6.37 5.70
C GLY A 195 1.91 6.97 5.70
N MET A 196 2.16 8.08 5.00
CA MET A 196 3.45 8.76 5.01
C MET A 196 3.56 9.67 6.24
N SER A 197 4.50 9.37 7.13
CA SER A 197 4.79 10.15 8.34
C SER A 197 5.99 11.08 8.19
N THR A 198 6.86 10.85 7.19
CA THR A 198 8.05 11.64 6.89
C THR A 198 8.04 12.05 5.43
N LEU A 199 8.16 13.36 5.16
CA LEU A 199 8.20 13.87 3.80
C LEU A 199 9.61 13.75 3.20
N PRO A 200 9.74 13.72 1.85
CA PRO A 200 11.03 13.84 1.18
C PRO A 200 11.75 15.12 1.63
N MET A 201 13.00 14.98 2.02
CA MET A 201 13.87 16.10 2.40
C MET A 201 15.19 16.01 1.60
N PRO A 202 15.85 17.14 1.35
CA PRO A 202 17.13 17.10 0.64
C PRO A 202 18.21 16.38 1.46
N ALA A 203 19.22 15.86 0.79
CA ALA A 203 20.30 15.11 1.44
C ALA A 203 20.97 15.89 2.60
N ALA A 204 21.05 17.22 2.48
CA ALA A 204 21.61 18.09 3.52
C ALA A 204 20.81 18.09 4.83
N ALA A 205 19.55 17.66 4.82
CA ALA A 205 18.73 17.54 6.03
C ALA A 205 19.08 16.28 6.87
N HIS A 206 19.88 15.34 6.33
CA HIS A 206 20.28 14.08 7.00
C HIS A 206 19.10 13.31 7.60
N GLY A 207 17.95 13.32 6.93
CA GLY A 207 16.70 12.66 7.37
C GLY A 207 15.83 13.47 8.34
N ALA A 208 16.29 14.63 8.80
CA ALA A 208 15.47 15.52 9.62
C ALA A 208 14.34 16.16 8.78
N GLN A 209 13.19 16.39 9.42
CA GLN A 209 12.03 17.06 8.78
C GLN A 209 12.09 18.60 8.87
N THR A 210 13.17 19.14 9.45
CA THR A 210 13.51 20.57 9.53
C THR A 210 15.01 20.70 9.46
N PHE A 211 15.52 21.65 8.67
CA PHE A 211 16.94 21.96 8.62
C PHE A 211 17.16 23.44 8.31
N THR A 212 18.35 23.93 8.61
CA THR A 212 18.74 25.31 8.35
C THR A 212 19.64 25.38 7.13
N VAL A 213 19.35 26.30 6.22
CA VAL A 213 20.17 26.63 5.06
C VAL A 213 20.64 28.08 5.16
N ASN A 214 21.88 28.34 4.73
CA ASN A 214 22.52 29.64 4.83
C ASN A 214 22.71 30.25 3.44
N ARG A 215 22.61 31.59 3.36
CA ARG A 215 22.98 32.34 2.16
C ARG A 215 23.75 33.59 2.55
N VAL A 216 24.92 33.78 1.94
CA VAL A 216 25.69 35.02 2.07
C VAL A 216 25.23 36.02 1.02
N GLY A 217 24.70 37.15 1.43
CA GLY A 217 24.15 38.16 0.56
C GLY A 217 22.89 37.70 -0.21
N ALA A 218 22.58 38.38 -1.31
CA ALA A 218 21.47 38.01 -2.21
C ALA A 218 21.80 36.80 -3.06
N GLY A 219 20.79 36.10 -3.55
CA GLY A 219 20.92 35.00 -4.52
C GLY A 219 20.16 33.73 -4.13
N ALA A 220 20.36 32.67 -4.90
CA ALA A 220 19.67 31.41 -4.72
C ALA A 220 19.99 30.74 -3.39
N LEU A 221 18.96 30.17 -2.74
CA LEU A 221 19.09 29.38 -1.53
C LEU A 221 19.49 27.95 -1.92
N PRO A 222 20.56 27.37 -1.34
CA PRO A 222 20.97 26.01 -1.66
C PRO A 222 20.15 24.98 -0.87
N ILE A 223 18.86 24.84 -1.15
CA ILE A 223 17.96 23.87 -0.50
C ILE A 223 18.38 22.45 -0.86
N GLY A 224 18.56 22.17 -2.14
CA GLY A 224 18.84 20.86 -2.68
C GLY A 224 17.60 20.10 -3.14
N SER A 225 17.82 19.03 -3.87
CA SER A 225 16.73 18.27 -4.52
C SER A 225 15.89 17.49 -3.53
N LEU A 226 14.59 17.54 -3.76
CA LEU A 226 13.54 16.71 -3.13
C LEU A 226 13.13 15.62 -4.11
N SER A 227 13.01 14.38 -3.66
CA SER A 227 12.69 13.21 -4.51
C SER A 227 11.32 12.64 -4.15
N PHE A 228 10.35 12.76 -5.04
CA PHE A 228 8.96 12.36 -4.81
C PHE A 228 8.65 11.02 -5.48
N LEU A 229 8.27 10.02 -4.68
CA LEU A 229 8.03 8.64 -5.09
C LEU A 229 6.55 8.23 -5.07
N PHE A 230 5.67 9.12 -4.64
CA PHE A 230 4.23 8.90 -4.55
C PHE A 230 3.46 10.10 -5.05
N ALA A 231 2.33 9.87 -5.70
CA ALA A 231 1.38 10.92 -6.04
C ALA A 231 0.71 11.46 -4.78
N GLY A 232 0.51 12.77 -4.73
CA GLY A 232 -0.11 13.47 -3.61
C GLY A 232 0.43 14.88 -3.46
N ASP A 233 -0.09 15.58 -2.46
CA ASP A 233 0.36 16.92 -2.13
C ASP A 233 1.41 16.85 -1.02
N TYR A 234 2.47 17.66 -1.15
CA TYR A 234 3.53 17.79 -0.16
C TYR A 234 3.71 19.26 0.19
N VAL A 235 3.56 19.59 1.45
CA VAL A 235 3.59 20.98 1.95
C VAL A 235 4.84 21.19 2.77
N TYR A 236 5.58 22.23 2.41
CA TYR A 236 6.77 22.71 3.13
C TYR A 236 6.60 24.17 3.52
N GLU A 237 7.34 24.59 4.52
CA GLU A 237 7.46 25.99 4.95
C GLU A 237 8.90 26.43 4.90
N LEU A 238 9.11 27.67 4.45
CA LEU A 238 10.38 28.38 4.51
C LEU A 238 10.18 29.66 5.30
N ARG A 239 11.07 29.92 6.25
CA ARG A 239 11.13 31.21 6.94
C ARG A 239 12.57 31.67 7.12
N GLU A 240 12.78 32.98 7.07
CA GLU A 240 14.06 33.59 7.44
C GLU A 240 14.17 33.61 8.98
N LEU A 241 15.37 33.28 9.48
CA LEU A 241 15.67 33.32 10.92
C LEU A 241 16.38 34.63 11.24
N PRO A 242 15.89 35.45 12.17
CA PRO A 242 16.56 36.65 12.57
C PRO A 242 17.84 36.35 13.37
N GLY A 243 18.93 37.08 13.05
CA GLY A 243 20.18 37.05 13.80
C GLY A 243 21.28 36.18 13.26
N ALA A 244 22.47 36.29 13.82
CA ALA A 244 23.64 35.47 13.49
C ALA A 244 23.40 34.00 13.78
N ALA A 245 24.04 33.10 13.02
CA ALA A 245 23.88 31.67 13.13
C ALA A 245 23.81 31.18 14.58
N GLY A 246 22.67 30.65 14.98
CA GLY A 246 22.50 29.89 16.22
C GLY A 246 21.60 30.46 17.30
N THR A 247 21.04 31.69 17.20
CA THR A 247 20.17 32.23 18.25
C THR A 247 18.89 32.79 17.64
N PRO A 248 17.75 32.07 17.70
CA PRO A 248 16.46 32.64 17.31
C PRO A 248 16.12 33.86 18.16
N GLY A 249 15.86 35.00 17.52
CA GLY A 249 15.30 36.20 18.18
C GLY A 249 16.27 37.23 18.68
N THR A 250 17.59 37.14 18.42
CA THR A 250 18.53 38.23 18.74
C THR A 250 18.88 39.00 17.45
N PRO A 251 18.51 40.27 17.30
CA PRO A 251 19.03 41.06 16.20
C PRO A 251 20.54 41.12 16.31
N ALA A 252 21.25 40.85 15.21
CA ALA A 252 22.69 41.09 15.15
C ALA A 252 22.96 42.54 15.49
N ALA A 253 23.90 42.81 16.41
CA ALA A 253 24.28 44.17 16.81
C ALA A 253 24.80 44.89 15.56
N ALA A 254 24.18 45.98 15.27
CA ALA A 254 24.32 46.90 14.18
C ALA A 254 25.70 47.17 13.63
N GLN A 255 25.87 46.88 12.36
CA GLN A 255 26.49 47.77 11.39
C GLN A 255 25.65 47.75 10.11
N GLY A 256 24.66 48.67 10.02
CA GLY A 256 23.69 48.70 8.95
C GLY A 256 22.55 47.70 9.20
N SER A 257 21.46 48.18 9.78
CA SER A 257 20.33 47.34 10.22
C SER A 257 19.62 46.70 9.05
N TYR A 258 19.79 45.41 8.85
CA TYR A 258 18.91 44.63 8.00
C TYR A 258 17.59 44.39 8.73
N THR A 259 16.49 44.58 8.04
CA THR A 259 15.18 44.10 8.48
C THR A 259 14.98 42.71 7.90
N TYR A 260 14.80 41.74 8.79
CA TYR A 260 14.53 40.36 8.39
C TYR A 260 13.08 40.18 8.01
N ASP A 261 12.81 39.29 7.03
CA ASP A 261 11.46 38.97 6.65
C ASP A 261 10.84 38.01 7.70
N ASN A 262 9.72 38.43 8.31
CA ASN A 262 9.00 37.62 9.27
C ASN A 262 7.94 36.71 8.62
N ALA A 263 7.84 36.73 7.29
CA ALA A 263 6.88 35.90 6.56
C ALA A 263 7.27 34.42 6.63
N VAL A 264 6.26 33.57 6.67
CA VAL A 264 6.38 32.13 6.46
C VAL A 264 5.85 31.82 5.06
N TYR A 265 6.73 31.36 4.21
CA TYR A 265 6.39 30.98 2.84
C TYR A 265 6.01 29.51 2.81
N ARG A 266 4.82 29.23 2.26
CA ARG A 266 4.34 27.87 2.06
C ARG A 266 4.59 27.44 0.63
N ILE A 267 5.21 26.26 0.46
CA ILE A 267 5.53 25.64 -0.82
C ILE A 267 4.75 24.34 -0.89
N THR A 268 3.92 24.19 -1.92
CA THR A 268 3.15 22.96 -2.13
C THR A 268 3.57 22.32 -3.46
N TYR A 269 3.95 21.06 -3.40
CA TYR A 269 4.15 20.23 -4.58
C TYR A 269 2.92 19.37 -4.80
N HIS A 270 2.36 19.44 -6.00
CA HIS A 270 1.28 18.59 -6.48
C HIS A 270 1.88 17.49 -7.35
N ILE A 271 2.08 16.32 -6.81
CA ILE A 271 2.70 15.20 -7.52
C ILE A 271 1.64 14.28 -8.08
N THR A 272 1.73 13.99 -9.38
CA THR A 272 0.86 13.06 -10.10
C THR A 272 1.68 11.89 -10.62
N GLN A 273 1.01 10.79 -10.97
CA GLN A 273 1.65 9.61 -11.53
C GLN A 273 1.07 9.30 -12.91
N ALA A 274 1.94 9.08 -13.88
CA ALA A 274 1.58 8.59 -15.22
C ALA A 274 2.38 7.31 -15.51
N GLY A 275 1.73 6.15 -15.40
CA GLY A 275 2.41 4.85 -15.46
C GLY A 275 3.42 4.72 -14.32
N THR A 276 4.69 4.52 -14.63
CA THR A 276 5.80 4.40 -13.66
C THR A 276 6.57 5.71 -13.46
N VAL A 277 6.09 6.84 -13.97
CA VAL A 277 6.77 8.15 -13.90
C VAL A 277 5.99 9.08 -12.98
N MET A 278 6.69 9.71 -12.02
CA MET A 278 6.13 10.80 -11.22
C MET A 278 6.34 12.14 -11.94
N ASN A 279 5.35 13.03 -11.85
CA ASN A 279 5.33 14.36 -12.44
C ASN A 279 4.85 15.37 -11.40
N GLY A 280 5.40 16.57 -11.44
CA GLY A 280 5.03 17.64 -10.52
C GLY A 280 5.01 19.01 -11.15
#